data_c19490a5ea4304d5afde04d2b4a1f510
#
_entry.id   c19490a5ea4304d5afde04d2b4a1f510
#
_cell.length_a   1.000
_cell.length_b   1.000
_cell.length_c   1.000
_cell.angle_alpha   90.00
_cell.angle_beta   90.00
_cell.angle_gamma   90.00
#
_symmetry.space_group_name_H-M   'P 1'
#
loop_
_entity.id
_entity.type
_entity.pdbx_description
1 polymer ?
#
loop_
_entity_poly.entity_id
_entity_poly.type
_entity_poly.pdbx_seq_one_letter_code
_entity_poly.pdbx_strand_id
1 'polypeptide(L)'
;MPSNFVAKGAKAYEASMGRWSQRLAAPFLNFSGVPSRGRVLDAGCGTGSLTLALAAFPELDAIEALDFEENFVAALRSRTTDVRIRAQQGDVCALPYDNQEFDGVYSLLVLQFVSDAHRAVREMRRVLRPGAIAAAAVWSYGGMPSWRLFWDTVLALEPEATGRGVPSGRRPLTAEGELREVFESAGFTGVAETMLTIPMNYANFEDFWHPKVYGQGTFAAFFDALPTVRRDRLRDAMRAAYLGGDGDDGPRGFSSVAFAVRGMA
;
A
#
# COMPACT_ATOMS: atom_id res chain seq x y z
N MET A 1 0.86 -17.17 -9.13
CA MET A 1 1.50 -16.21 -10.07
C MET A 1 2.06 -15.09 -9.25
N PRO A 2 3.26 -14.59 -9.53
CA PRO A 2 3.86 -13.51 -8.74
C PRO A 2 3.04 -12.21 -8.81
N SER A 3 3.23 -11.35 -7.82
CA SER A 3 2.64 -10.02 -7.73
C SER A 3 2.81 -9.20 -9.02
N ASN A 4 1.81 -8.40 -9.39
CA ASN A 4 1.90 -7.43 -10.49
C ASN A 4 2.78 -6.22 -10.14
N PHE A 5 3.37 -6.21 -8.96
CA PHE A 5 4.19 -5.11 -8.46
C PHE A 5 5.65 -5.34 -8.83
N VAL A 6 6.24 -4.41 -9.56
CA VAL A 6 7.67 -4.43 -9.92
C VAL A 6 8.39 -3.40 -9.07
N ALA A 7 9.13 -3.86 -8.07
CA ALA A 7 9.98 -3.01 -7.23
C ALA A 7 11.31 -2.73 -7.91
N LYS A 8 11.62 -1.47 -8.19
CA LYS A 8 12.95 -1.04 -8.64
C LYS A 8 13.94 -0.74 -7.49
N GLY A 9 13.49 -0.86 -6.23
CA GLY A 9 14.31 -0.69 -5.04
C GLY A 9 13.57 -0.01 -3.88
N ALA A 10 13.97 -0.33 -2.66
CA ALA A 10 13.34 0.13 -1.42
C ALA A 10 13.38 1.66 -1.28
N LYS A 11 14.49 2.31 -1.64
CA LYS A 11 14.64 3.78 -1.53
C LYS A 11 13.65 4.53 -2.43
N ALA A 12 13.45 4.07 -3.65
CA ALA A 12 12.50 4.67 -4.59
C ALA A 12 11.05 4.46 -4.12
N TYR A 13 10.75 3.29 -3.55
CA TYR A 13 9.46 3.00 -2.92
C TYR A 13 9.19 3.93 -1.73
N GLU A 14 10.14 4.10 -0.82
CA GLU A 14 10.01 5.00 0.34
C GLU A 14 9.69 6.45 -0.08
N ALA A 15 10.40 6.96 -1.08
CA ALA A 15 10.17 8.32 -1.57
C ALA A 15 8.77 8.50 -2.19
N SER A 16 8.24 7.48 -2.86
CA SER A 16 6.97 7.56 -3.59
C SER A 16 5.75 7.15 -2.76
N MET A 17 5.79 5.97 -2.14
CA MET A 17 4.65 5.36 -1.44
C MET A 17 4.91 5.13 0.05
N GLY A 18 6.13 4.78 0.46
CA GLY A 18 6.45 4.38 1.83
C GLY A 18 6.01 5.41 2.88
N ARG A 19 6.25 6.72 2.63
CA ARG A 19 5.82 7.81 3.53
C ARG A 19 4.30 7.86 3.73
N TRP A 20 3.51 7.44 2.73
CA TRP A 20 2.05 7.39 2.83
C TRP A 20 1.55 6.12 3.49
N SER A 21 2.18 4.97 3.21
CA SER A 21 1.94 3.72 3.92
C SER A 21 2.22 3.87 5.41
N GLN A 22 3.31 4.55 5.78
CA GLN A 22 3.64 4.86 7.17
C GLN A 22 2.58 5.76 7.83
N ARG A 23 2.05 6.75 7.09
CA ARG A 23 1.00 7.64 7.61
C ARG A 23 -0.34 6.92 7.78
N LEU A 24 -0.63 5.92 6.93
CA LEU A 24 -1.85 5.12 7.00
C LEU A 24 -1.79 4.05 8.12
N ALA A 25 -0.60 3.62 8.54
CA ALA A 25 -0.44 2.52 9.50
C ALA A 25 -1.14 2.81 10.84
N ALA A 26 -1.01 4.01 11.41
CA ALA A 26 -1.63 4.33 12.70
C ALA A 26 -3.18 4.33 12.65
N PRO A 27 -3.86 5.05 11.73
CA PRO A 27 -5.32 4.94 11.62
C PRO A 27 -5.79 3.54 11.26
N PHE A 28 -5.02 2.76 10.50
CA PHE A 28 -5.32 1.37 10.22
C PHE A 28 -5.29 0.51 11.49
N LEU A 29 -4.25 0.60 12.31
CA LEU A 29 -4.15 -0.15 13.56
C LEU A 29 -5.21 0.29 14.59
N ASN A 30 -5.57 1.57 14.63
CA ASN A 30 -6.65 2.06 15.48
C ASN A 30 -8.01 1.46 15.10
N PHE A 31 -8.29 1.31 13.80
CA PHE A 31 -9.51 0.64 13.33
C PHE A 31 -9.45 -0.87 13.56
N SER A 32 -8.33 -1.50 13.21
CA SER A 32 -8.16 -2.94 13.28
C SER A 32 -8.21 -3.48 14.70
N GLY A 33 -7.66 -2.74 15.64
CA GLY A 33 -7.28 -3.25 16.94
C GLY A 33 -5.97 -4.04 16.87
N VAL A 34 -5.23 -4.03 17.99
CA VAL A 34 -4.00 -4.82 18.16
C VAL A 34 -4.18 -5.65 19.43
N PRO A 35 -3.83 -6.95 19.42
CA PRO A 35 -3.93 -7.76 20.63
C PRO A 35 -3.04 -7.16 21.75
N SER A 36 -3.50 -7.26 22.99
CA SER A 36 -2.78 -6.70 24.14
C SER A 36 -1.45 -7.40 24.42
N ARG A 37 -1.21 -8.57 23.83
CA ARG A 37 0.02 -9.36 23.90
C ARG A 37 0.01 -10.45 22.82
N GLY A 38 1.14 -11.10 22.62
CA GLY A 38 1.26 -12.26 21.76
C GLY A 38 2.01 -12.00 20.47
N ARG A 39 1.82 -12.87 19.49
CA ARG A 39 2.56 -12.89 18.23
C ARG A 39 1.68 -12.39 17.08
N VAL A 40 2.18 -11.43 16.31
CA VAL A 40 1.46 -10.86 15.18
C VAL A 40 2.22 -11.02 13.87
N LEU A 41 1.51 -11.02 12.75
CA LEU A 41 2.06 -11.09 11.39
C LEU A 41 1.69 -9.85 10.58
N ASP A 42 2.69 -9.23 9.97
CA ASP A 42 2.55 -8.25 8.89
C ASP A 42 2.74 -8.97 7.54
N ALA A 43 1.63 -9.29 6.88
CA ALA A 43 1.59 -10.04 5.62
C ALA A 43 1.67 -9.09 4.41
N GLY A 44 2.88 -9.01 3.81
CA GLY A 44 3.23 -8.03 2.79
C GLY A 44 3.84 -6.78 3.42
N CYS A 45 4.86 -6.96 4.24
CA CYS A 45 5.43 -5.90 5.08
C CYS A 45 6.10 -4.75 4.30
N GLY A 46 6.44 -4.97 3.04
CA GLY A 46 7.21 -4.01 2.25
C GLY A 46 8.48 -3.60 2.97
N THR A 47 8.74 -2.31 3.01
CA THR A 47 9.88 -1.72 3.71
C THR A 47 9.64 -1.49 5.22
N GLY A 48 8.50 -2.00 5.76
CA GLY A 48 8.22 -2.06 7.19
C GLY A 48 7.33 -0.95 7.75
N SER A 49 6.55 -0.26 6.94
CA SER A 49 5.67 0.82 7.44
C SER A 49 4.72 0.36 8.53
N LEU A 50 4.06 -0.79 8.35
CA LEU A 50 3.15 -1.36 9.35
C LEU A 50 3.93 -2.11 10.45
N THR A 51 4.95 -2.87 10.08
CA THR A 51 5.80 -3.60 11.05
C THR A 51 6.35 -2.65 12.13
N LEU A 52 6.90 -1.50 11.72
CA LEU A 52 7.45 -0.51 12.66
C LEU A 52 6.36 0.17 13.49
N ALA A 53 5.14 0.34 12.95
CA ALA A 53 4.01 0.83 13.73
C ALA A 53 3.53 -0.21 14.77
N LEU A 54 3.54 -1.51 14.44
CA LEU A 54 3.27 -2.60 15.38
C LEU A 54 4.34 -2.66 16.50
N ALA A 55 5.59 -2.36 16.20
CA ALA A 55 6.66 -2.32 17.19
C ALA A 55 6.46 -1.26 18.29
N ALA A 56 5.62 -0.25 18.04
CA ALA A 56 5.22 0.73 19.05
C ALA A 56 4.32 0.14 20.16
N PHE A 57 3.86 -1.11 20.02
CA PHE A 57 3.11 -1.83 21.05
C PHE A 57 4.09 -2.72 21.84
N PRO A 58 4.54 -2.29 23.02
CA PRO A 58 5.61 -2.97 23.77
C PRO A 58 5.18 -4.34 24.30
N GLU A 59 3.90 -4.58 24.43
CA GLU A 59 3.31 -5.81 24.96
C GLU A 59 3.29 -6.97 23.94
N LEU A 60 3.59 -6.70 22.66
CA LEU A 60 3.71 -7.76 21.66
C LEU A 60 5.00 -8.57 21.90
N ASP A 61 4.86 -9.89 21.94
CA ASP A 61 5.96 -10.80 22.18
C ASP A 61 6.86 -10.99 20.93
N ALA A 62 6.22 -11.02 19.74
CA ALA A 62 6.91 -11.15 18.46
C ALA A 62 6.11 -10.51 17.31
N ILE A 63 6.82 -9.96 16.33
CA ILE A 63 6.28 -9.39 15.12
C ILE A 63 6.96 -10.08 13.93
N GLU A 64 6.23 -11.00 13.30
CA GLU A 64 6.67 -11.60 12.06
C GLU A 64 6.32 -10.67 10.90
N ALA A 65 7.21 -10.51 9.95
CA ALA A 65 7.06 -9.67 8.79
C ALA A 65 7.44 -10.45 7.53
N LEU A 66 6.56 -10.51 6.55
CA LEU A 66 6.78 -11.30 5.34
C LEU A 66 6.49 -10.46 4.11
N ASP A 67 7.38 -10.49 3.11
CA ASP A 67 7.14 -9.87 1.82
C ASP A 67 7.70 -10.73 0.69
N PHE A 68 7.10 -10.63 -0.49
CA PHE A 68 7.54 -11.36 -1.69
C PHE A 68 8.89 -10.85 -2.20
N GLU A 69 9.17 -9.55 -2.01
CA GLU A 69 10.37 -8.87 -2.51
C GLU A 69 11.48 -8.85 -1.46
N GLU A 70 12.52 -9.67 -1.63
CA GLU A 70 13.67 -9.71 -0.70
C GLU A 70 14.33 -8.34 -0.49
N ASN A 71 14.37 -7.49 -1.50
CA ASN A 71 14.91 -6.14 -1.36
C ASN A 71 14.15 -5.27 -0.35
N PHE A 72 12.84 -5.50 -0.21
CA PHE A 72 12.01 -4.83 0.80
C PHE A 72 12.28 -5.41 2.19
N VAL A 73 12.35 -6.73 2.29
CA VAL A 73 12.68 -7.43 3.53
C VAL A 73 14.05 -6.98 4.05
N ALA A 74 15.06 -6.92 3.19
CA ALA A 74 16.40 -6.42 3.53
C ALA A 74 16.37 -4.96 4.00
N ALA A 75 15.54 -4.11 3.35
CA ALA A 75 15.36 -2.73 3.77
C ALA A 75 14.71 -2.64 5.16
N LEU A 76 13.68 -3.44 5.46
CA LEU A 76 13.09 -3.51 6.79
C LEU A 76 14.13 -3.92 7.84
N ARG A 77 14.88 -4.99 7.59
CA ARG A 77 15.94 -5.45 8.49
C ARG A 77 16.96 -4.36 8.81
N SER A 78 17.28 -3.50 7.84
CA SER A 78 18.22 -2.38 8.04
C SER A 78 17.64 -1.19 8.84
N ARG A 79 16.31 -1.11 8.98
CA ARG A 79 15.60 0.00 9.64
C ARG A 79 15.32 -0.23 11.12
N THR A 80 15.56 -1.43 11.64
CA THR A 80 15.22 -1.76 13.02
C THR A 80 16.28 -2.65 13.66
N THR A 81 16.45 -2.48 14.96
CA THR A 81 17.21 -3.37 15.84
C THR A 81 16.31 -4.03 16.88
N ASP A 82 14.99 -3.89 16.76
CA ASP A 82 14.03 -4.51 17.68
C ASP A 82 14.06 -6.04 17.49
N VAL A 83 14.51 -6.73 18.51
CA VAL A 83 14.70 -8.20 18.51
C VAL A 83 13.39 -8.98 18.37
N ARG A 84 12.25 -8.35 18.61
CA ARG A 84 10.91 -8.93 18.41
C ARG A 84 10.53 -9.06 16.93
N ILE A 85 11.17 -8.25 16.05
CA ILE A 85 10.86 -8.23 14.61
C ILE A 85 11.68 -9.29 13.90
N ARG A 86 10.98 -10.19 13.20
CA ARG A 86 11.57 -11.19 12.31
C ARG A 86 11.02 -11.02 10.91
N ALA A 87 11.86 -10.58 9.99
CA ALA A 87 11.47 -10.35 8.61
C ALA A 87 12.05 -11.43 7.69
N GLN A 88 11.19 -11.98 6.81
CA GLN A 88 11.59 -13.01 5.84
C GLN A 88 10.89 -12.85 4.51
N GLN A 89 11.50 -13.35 3.45
CA GLN A 89 10.88 -13.44 2.15
C GLN A 89 9.82 -14.54 2.13
N GLY A 90 8.66 -14.29 1.48
CA GLY A 90 7.63 -15.30 1.32
C GLY A 90 6.41 -14.79 0.53
N ASP A 91 5.52 -15.73 0.22
CA ASP A 91 4.28 -15.46 -0.51
C ASP A 91 3.09 -15.45 0.45
N VAL A 92 2.31 -14.36 0.46
CA VAL A 92 1.10 -14.25 1.27
C VAL A 92 0.02 -15.28 0.89
N CYS A 93 0.11 -15.85 -0.33
CA CYS A 93 -0.75 -16.96 -0.78
C CYS A 93 -0.29 -18.34 -0.28
N ALA A 94 0.87 -18.43 0.39
CA ALA A 94 1.43 -19.69 0.93
C ALA A 94 2.30 -19.35 2.15
N LEU A 95 1.65 -18.90 3.23
CA LEU A 95 2.33 -18.45 4.44
C LEU A 95 3.11 -19.61 5.08
N PRO A 96 4.43 -19.45 5.34
CA PRO A 96 5.31 -20.49 5.86
C PRO A 96 5.18 -20.62 7.39
N TYR A 97 3.94 -20.65 7.88
CA TYR A 97 3.62 -20.73 9.30
C TYR A 97 2.60 -21.83 9.55
N ASP A 98 2.58 -22.35 10.76
CA ASP A 98 1.63 -23.37 11.19
C ASP A 98 0.22 -22.80 11.35
N ASN A 99 -0.78 -23.69 11.43
CA ASN A 99 -2.14 -23.29 11.73
C ASN A 99 -2.21 -22.72 13.16
N GLN A 100 -3.02 -21.66 13.34
CA GLN A 100 -3.32 -21.11 14.67
C GLN A 100 -2.08 -20.62 15.44
N GLU A 101 -1.16 -19.97 14.75
CA GLU A 101 0.10 -19.53 15.31
C GLU A 101 0.06 -18.06 15.81
N PHE A 102 -0.83 -17.24 15.25
CA PHE A 102 -0.85 -15.79 15.48
C PHE A 102 -2.08 -15.32 16.26
N ASP A 103 -1.87 -14.25 17.05
CA ASP A 103 -2.88 -13.53 17.79
C ASP A 103 -3.44 -12.33 16.99
N GLY A 104 -2.81 -11.99 15.86
CA GLY A 104 -3.27 -10.99 14.89
C GLY A 104 -2.51 -11.10 13.57
N VAL A 105 -3.21 -10.90 12.45
CA VAL A 105 -2.63 -10.87 11.10
C VAL A 105 -3.09 -9.61 10.37
N TYR A 106 -2.15 -8.87 9.84
CA TYR A 106 -2.38 -7.57 9.20
C TYR A 106 -1.80 -7.53 7.80
N SER A 107 -2.46 -6.82 6.88
CA SER A 107 -1.98 -6.63 5.51
C SER A 107 -2.30 -5.21 5.03
N LEU A 108 -1.28 -4.36 4.91
CA LEU A 108 -1.46 -2.96 4.57
C LEU A 108 -1.04 -2.69 3.13
N LEU A 109 -2.02 -2.38 2.25
CA LEU A 109 -1.83 -1.98 0.85
C LEU A 109 -1.23 -3.07 -0.06
N VAL A 110 -1.49 -4.35 0.24
CA VAL A 110 -0.90 -5.50 -0.46
C VAL A 110 -1.91 -6.23 -1.34
N LEU A 111 -3.09 -6.57 -0.81
CA LEU A 111 -4.01 -7.53 -1.42
C LEU A 111 -4.47 -7.15 -2.84
N GLN A 112 -4.51 -5.86 -3.16
CA GLN A 112 -4.83 -5.36 -4.50
C GLN A 112 -3.79 -5.69 -5.58
N PHE A 113 -2.62 -6.18 -5.17
CA PHE A 113 -1.51 -6.58 -6.07
C PHE A 113 -1.33 -8.10 -6.14
N VAL A 114 -2.00 -8.83 -5.27
CA VAL A 114 -1.92 -10.29 -5.17
C VAL A 114 -2.78 -10.93 -6.25
N SER A 115 -2.25 -11.91 -6.94
CA SER A 115 -2.97 -12.59 -8.04
C SER A 115 -4.16 -13.41 -7.55
N ASP A 116 -4.11 -13.94 -6.32
CA ASP A 116 -5.19 -14.68 -5.67
C ASP A 116 -5.40 -14.16 -4.25
N ALA A 117 -6.09 -13.02 -4.15
CA ALA A 117 -6.40 -12.40 -2.86
C ALA A 117 -7.29 -13.27 -1.97
N HIS A 118 -8.20 -14.08 -2.57
CA HIS A 118 -9.02 -15.02 -1.79
C HIS A 118 -8.14 -16.08 -1.11
N ARG A 119 -7.13 -16.58 -1.80
CA ARG A 119 -6.16 -17.53 -1.21
C ARG A 119 -5.35 -16.86 -0.11
N ALA A 120 -4.85 -15.65 -0.34
CA ALA A 120 -4.10 -14.91 0.66
C ALA A 120 -4.92 -14.70 1.94
N VAL A 121 -6.19 -14.30 1.83
CA VAL A 121 -7.08 -14.09 2.99
C VAL A 121 -7.42 -15.42 3.69
N ARG A 122 -7.58 -16.53 2.97
CA ARG A 122 -7.70 -17.86 3.58
C ARG A 122 -6.43 -18.27 4.34
N GLU A 123 -5.24 -17.99 3.82
CA GLU A 123 -3.98 -18.22 4.53
C GLU A 123 -3.87 -17.35 5.78
N MET A 124 -4.23 -16.06 5.70
CA MET A 124 -4.31 -15.20 6.89
C MET A 124 -5.22 -15.81 7.96
N ARG A 125 -6.39 -16.36 7.56
CA ARG A 125 -7.29 -17.04 8.51
C ARG A 125 -6.70 -18.34 9.06
N ARG A 126 -6.06 -19.16 8.23
CA ARG A 126 -5.47 -20.44 8.63
C ARG A 126 -4.45 -20.29 9.76
N VAL A 127 -3.60 -19.27 9.66
CA VAL A 127 -2.52 -19.05 10.64
C VAL A 127 -2.98 -18.33 11.90
N LEU A 128 -4.21 -17.80 11.94
CA LEU A 128 -4.79 -17.16 13.12
C LEU A 128 -5.34 -18.18 14.12
N ARG A 129 -5.15 -17.89 15.39
CA ARG A 129 -5.85 -18.58 16.47
C ARG A 129 -7.35 -18.32 16.41
N PRO A 130 -8.20 -19.26 16.86
CA PRO A 130 -9.66 -19.01 16.95
C PRO A 130 -9.96 -17.74 17.75
N GLY A 131 -10.80 -16.87 17.19
CA GLY A 131 -11.17 -15.59 17.78
C GLY A 131 -10.12 -14.48 17.65
N ALA A 132 -8.96 -14.76 17.05
CA ALA A 132 -7.96 -13.73 16.76
C ALA A 132 -8.36 -12.87 15.54
N ILE A 133 -7.78 -11.69 15.44
CA ILE A 133 -8.18 -10.68 14.46
C ILE A 133 -7.31 -10.71 13.20
N ALA A 134 -7.97 -10.63 12.02
CA ALA A 134 -7.31 -10.22 10.79
C ALA A 134 -7.77 -8.83 10.38
N ALA A 135 -6.87 -8.06 9.77
CA ALA A 135 -7.24 -6.82 9.10
C ALA A 135 -6.41 -6.59 7.83
N ALA A 136 -7.06 -5.95 6.85
CA ALA A 136 -6.38 -5.53 5.62
C ALA A 136 -6.85 -4.15 5.19
N ALA A 137 -6.00 -3.43 4.46
CA ALA A 137 -6.39 -2.20 3.80
C ALA A 137 -5.84 -2.13 2.38
N VAL A 138 -6.61 -1.48 1.49
CA VAL A 138 -6.26 -1.24 0.09
C VAL A 138 -6.61 0.20 -0.29
N TRP A 139 -5.88 0.83 -1.21
CA TRP A 139 -6.30 2.13 -1.73
C TRP A 139 -7.65 2.00 -2.44
N SER A 140 -8.58 2.91 -2.19
CA SER A 140 -9.84 2.94 -2.93
C SER A 140 -9.60 3.36 -4.39
N TYR A 141 -10.42 2.87 -5.31
CA TYR A 141 -10.39 3.29 -6.71
C TYR A 141 -10.66 4.80 -6.81
N GLY A 142 -9.71 5.52 -7.42
CA GLY A 142 -9.77 6.98 -7.47
C GLY A 142 -9.47 7.69 -6.14
N GLY A 143 -9.21 6.95 -5.06
CA GLY A 143 -8.93 7.48 -3.72
C GLY A 143 -7.56 8.13 -3.53
N MET A 144 -6.76 8.21 -4.58
CA MET A 144 -5.46 8.93 -4.58
C MET A 144 -5.47 10.08 -5.59
N PRO A 145 -6.03 11.26 -5.25
CA PRO A 145 -6.16 12.38 -6.19
C PRO A 145 -4.82 12.85 -6.76
N SER A 146 -3.73 12.78 -5.99
CA SER A 146 -2.39 13.12 -6.47
C SER A 146 -1.88 12.18 -7.58
N TRP A 147 -2.39 10.94 -7.65
CA TRP A 147 -2.09 9.99 -8.71
C TRP A 147 -3.01 10.19 -9.91
N ARG A 148 -4.29 10.44 -9.65
CA ARG A 148 -5.26 10.78 -10.69
C ARG A 148 -4.83 12.01 -11.47
N LEU A 149 -4.37 13.06 -10.78
CA LEU A 149 -3.90 14.28 -11.41
C LEU A 149 -2.85 14.01 -12.51
N PHE A 150 -1.95 13.05 -12.29
CA PHE A 150 -0.97 12.67 -13.30
C PHE A 150 -1.64 12.08 -14.55
N TRP A 151 -2.48 11.07 -14.39
CA TRP A 151 -3.11 10.39 -15.52
C TRP A 151 -4.16 11.26 -16.21
N ASP A 152 -4.91 12.04 -15.48
CA ASP A 152 -5.87 13.01 -16.03
C ASP A 152 -5.15 14.06 -16.88
N THR A 153 -3.99 14.54 -16.44
CA THR A 153 -3.14 15.47 -17.22
C THR A 153 -2.55 14.80 -18.47
N VAL A 154 -2.08 13.56 -18.36
CA VAL A 154 -1.60 12.79 -19.53
C VAL A 154 -2.72 12.66 -20.57
N LEU A 155 -3.91 12.27 -20.15
CA LEU A 155 -5.06 12.10 -21.07
C LEU A 155 -5.55 13.42 -21.66
N ALA A 156 -5.46 14.52 -20.92
CA ALA A 156 -5.78 15.84 -21.44
C ALA A 156 -4.81 16.31 -22.53
N LEU A 157 -3.53 15.95 -22.41
CA LEU A 157 -2.49 16.29 -23.40
C LEU A 157 -2.47 15.33 -24.59
N GLU A 158 -2.75 14.06 -24.35
CA GLU A 158 -2.68 12.97 -25.32
C GLU A 158 -3.87 12.01 -25.14
N PRO A 159 -5.07 12.36 -25.65
CA PRO A 159 -6.26 11.51 -25.53
C PRO A 159 -6.07 10.09 -26.07
N GLU A 160 -5.17 9.91 -27.05
CA GLU A 160 -4.84 8.61 -27.65
C GLU A 160 -3.89 7.77 -26.78
N ALA A 161 -3.40 8.29 -25.66
CA ALA A 161 -2.54 7.54 -24.73
C ALA A 161 -3.33 6.44 -23.98
N THR A 162 -4.65 6.45 -24.05
CA THR A 162 -5.51 5.38 -23.53
C THR A 162 -5.07 4.03 -24.08
N GLY A 163 -4.68 3.09 -23.20
CA GLY A 163 -4.16 1.77 -23.58
C GLY A 163 -2.67 1.73 -23.97
N ARG A 164 -1.97 2.86 -23.99
CA ARG A 164 -0.53 2.95 -24.27
C ARG A 164 0.28 3.25 -23.00
N GLY A 165 0.12 2.42 -21.96
CA GLY A 165 0.82 2.59 -20.68
C GLY A 165 0.04 3.40 -19.62
N VAL A 166 -1.05 4.07 -20.00
CA VAL A 166 -2.05 4.56 -19.04
C VAL A 166 -2.79 3.36 -18.48
N PRO A 167 -2.82 3.16 -17.15
CA PRO A 167 -3.54 2.02 -16.58
C PRO A 167 -5.02 2.06 -16.98
N SER A 168 -5.46 1.03 -17.70
CA SER A 168 -6.86 0.85 -18.05
C SER A 168 -7.51 -0.06 -17.01
N GLY A 169 -8.59 0.42 -16.42
CA GLY A 169 -9.37 -0.37 -15.48
C GLY A 169 -8.98 -0.20 -14.01
N ARG A 170 -9.79 -0.80 -13.19
CA ARG A 170 -9.70 -0.78 -11.74
C ARG A 170 -8.94 -2.02 -11.25
N ARG A 171 -8.06 -1.85 -10.26
CA ARG A 171 -7.47 -3.00 -9.57
C ARG A 171 -8.55 -3.73 -8.76
N PRO A 172 -8.43 -5.06 -8.60
CA PRO A 172 -9.30 -5.81 -7.70
C PRO A 172 -9.28 -5.25 -6.27
N LEU A 173 -10.34 -5.43 -5.54
CA LEU A 173 -10.52 -5.07 -4.13
C LEU A 173 -10.52 -3.56 -3.85
N THR A 174 -10.53 -2.70 -4.86
CA THR A 174 -10.46 -1.24 -4.70
C THR A 174 -11.80 -0.53 -4.79
N ALA A 175 -12.93 -1.26 -4.91
CA ALA A 175 -14.26 -0.73 -4.68
C ALA A 175 -14.77 -1.09 -3.29
N GLU A 176 -15.73 -0.30 -2.83
CA GLU A 176 -16.44 -0.53 -1.57
C GLU A 176 -17.09 -1.92 -1.56
N GLY A 177 -16.95 -2.63 -0.46
CA GLY A 177 -17.51 -3.95 -0.24
C GLY A 177 -16.68 -5.12 -0.77
N GLU A 178 -15.82 -4.92 -1.78
CA GLU A 178 -15.05 -6.04 -2.38
C GLU A 178 -14.08 -6.68 -1.39
N LEU A 179 -13.39 -5.88 -0.58
CA LEU A 179 -12.47 -6.40 0.42
C LEU A 179 -13.23 -7.13 1.54
N ARG A 180 -14.39 -6.59 1.94
CA ARG A 180 -15.31 -7.22 2.89
C ARG A 180 -15.77 -8.60 2.40
N GLU A 181 -16.22 -8.69 1.15
CA GLU A 181 -16.70 -9.94 0.54
C GLU A 181 -15.63 -11.04 0.59
N VAL A 182 -14.36 -10.69 0.32
CA VAL A 182 -13.24 -11.65 0.40
C VAL A 182 -13.05 -12.15 1.83
N PHE A 183 -13.16 -11.29 2.85
CA PHE A 183 -13.07 -11.71 4.25
C PHE A 183 -14.25 -12.61 4.66
N GLU A 184 -15.47 -12.23 4.30
CA GLU A 184 -16.67 -13.03 4.57
C GLU A 184 -16.61 -14.41 3.89
N SER A 185 -16.20 -14.45 2.62
CA SER A 185 -16.03 -15.71 1.86
C SER A 185 -14.92 -16.60 2.41
N ALA A 186 -13.92 -16.04 3.08
CA ALA A 186 -12.89 -16.81 3.77
C ALA A 186 -13.34 -17.35 5.14
N GLY A 187 -14.57 -16.99 5.60
CA GLY A 187 -15.16 -17.48 6.84
C GLY A 187 -14.82 -16.65 8.08
N PHE A 188 -14.37 -15.41 7.90
CA PHE A 188 -14.24 -14.47 9.02
C PHE A 188 -15.62 -14.05 9.52
N THR A 189 -15.73 -13.82 10.84
CA THR A 189 -16.95 -13.38 11.51
C THR A 189 -16.79 -11.96 12.04
N GLY A 190 -17.91 -11.26 12.29
CA GLY A 190 -17.88 -9.87 12.76
C GLY A 190 -17.15 -8.93 11.81
N VAL A 191 -17.24 -9.19 10.51
CA VAL A 191 -16.53 -8.41 9.48
C VAL A 191 -17.05 -6.98 9.46
N ALA A 192 -16.16 -6.03 9.64
CA ALA A 192 -16.41 -4.59 9.58
C ALA A 192 -15.53 -3.93 8.56
N GLU A 193 -16.10 -3.03 7.76
CA GLU A 193 -15.40 -2.22 6.77
C GLU A 193 -15.50 -0.73 7.12
N THR A 194 -14.45 0.02 6.80
CA THR A 194 -14.42 1.48 6.94
C THR A 194 -13.57 2.13 5.86
N MET A 195 -13.74 3.45 5.70
CA MET A 195 -12.85 4.28 4.91
C MET A 195 -11.86 4.99 5.83
N LEU A 196 -10.57 4.84 5.55
CA LEU A 196 -9.49 5.56 6.21
C LEU A 196 -9.01 6.67 5.29
N THR A 197 -8.93 7.89 5.81
CA THR A 197 -8.46 9.04 5.06
C THR A 197 -7.15 9.56 5.64
N ILE A 198 -6.17 9.79 4.77
CA ILE A 198 -4.92 10.45 5.14
C ILE A 198 -4.64 11.65 4.24
N PRO A 199 -4.02 12.71 4.75
CA PRO A 199 -3.48 13.78 3.91
C PRO A 199 -2.15 13.35 3.29
N MET A 200 -2.04 13.45 1.97
CA MET A 200 -0.78 13.38 1.23
C MET A 200 -0.29 14.80 0.98
N ASN A 201 0.55 15.31 1.87
CA ASN A 201 1.08 16.67 1.80
C ASN A 201 2.43 16.68 1.07
N TYR A 202 2.53 17.55 0.09
CA TYR A 202 3.75 17.82 -0.68
C TYR A 202 4.23 19.21 -0.37
N ALA A 203 5.52 19.36 -0.14
CA ALA A 203 6.12 20.66 0.23
C ALA A 203 6.11 21.66 -0.95
N ASN A 204 6.26 21.15 -2.16
CA ASN A 204 6.30 21.91 -3.41
C ASN A 204 6.08 20.97 -4.60
N PHE A 205 6.11 21.52 -5.81
CA PHE A 205 5.93 20.73 -7.03
C PHE A 205 7.00 19.64 -7.20
N GLU A 206 8.26 19.89 -6.88
CA GLU A 206 9.31 18.87 -7.02
C GLU A 206 9.12 17.70 -6.04
N ASP A 207 8.67 17.94 -4.81
CA ASP A 207 8.31 16.89 -3.86
C ASP A 207 7.11 16.04 -4.35
N PHE A 208 6.20 16.65 -5.10
CA PHE A 208 5.09 15.95 -5.74
C PHE A 208 5.53 15.20 -7.01
N TRP A 209 6.34 15.81 -7.85
CA TRP A 209 6.69 15.36 -9.20
C TRP A 209 7.80 14.31 -9.22
N HIS A 210 8.93 14.63 -8.57
CA HIS A 210 10.15 13.83 -8.66
C HIS A 210 9.96 12.34 -8.27
N PRO A 211 9.29 12.00 -7.15
CA PRO A 211 9.09 10.59 -6.79
C PRO A 211 8.23 9.81 -7.78
N LYS A 212 7.37 10.47 -8.54
CA LYS A 212 6.52 9.83 -9.55
C LYS A 212 7.31 9.45 -10.80
N VAL A 213 8.08 10.37 -11.34
CA VAL A 213 8.73 10.20 -12.66
C VAL A 213 10.13 9.59 -12.56
N TYR A 214 10.84 9.79 -11.46
CA TYR A 214 12.19 9.22 -11.24
C TYR A 214 12.18 8.08 -10.21
N GLY A 215 11.00 7.76 -9.66
CA GLY A 215 10.81 6.65 -8.75
C GLY A 215 10.65 5.31 -9.47
N GLN A 216 9.59 4.62 -9.15
CA GLN A 216 9.27 3.31 -9.74
C GLN A 216 7.80 3.20 -10.12
N GLY A 217 7.48 2.13 -10.88
CA GLY A 217 6.12 1.82 -11.28
C GLY A 217 5.70 2.48 -12.59
N THR A 218 4.38 2.55 -12.80
CA THR A 218 3.79 2.91 -14.10
C THR A 218 4.05 4.36 -14.52
N PHE A 219 4.16 5.30 -13.57
CA PHE A 219 4.45 6.70 -13.88
C PHE A 219 5.87 6.88 -14.49
N ALA A 220 6.87 6.31 -13.81
CA ALA A 220 8.25 6.38 -14.27
C ALA A 220 8.41 5.67 -15.63
N ALA A 221 7.84 4.48 -15.78
CA ALA A 221 7.88 3.73 -17.03
C ALA A 221 7.22 4.48 -18.19
N PHE A 222 6.06 5.12 -17.94
CA PHE A 222 5.40 5.94 -18.94
C PHE A 222 6.23 7.16 -19.31
N PHE A 223 6.72 7.89 -18.31
CA PHE A 223 7.53 9.10 -18.50
C PHE A 223 8.82 8.79 -19.28
N ASP A 224 9.51 7.69 -18.94
CA ASP A 224 10.73 7.26 -19.59
C ASP A 224 10.53 6.90 -21.07
N ALA A 225 9.36 6.42 -21.44
CA ALA A 225 9.00 6.08 -22.82
C ALA A 225 8.69 7.33 -23.69
N LEU A 226 8.48 8.52 -23.07
CA LEU A 226 8.16 9.73 -23.82
C LEU A 226 9.42 10.37 -24.44
N PRO A 227 9.31 10.95 -25.66
CA PRO A 227 10.31 11.86 -26.21
C PRO A 227 10.51 13.11 -25.33
N THR A 228 11.70 13.69 -25.32
CA THR A 228 12.06 14.84 -24.46
C THR A 228 11.04 15.98 -24.53
N VAL A 229 10.66 16.41 -25.74
CA VAL A 229 9.67 17.51 -25.92
C VAL A 229 8.33 17.19 -25.25
N ARG A 230 7.90 15.92 -25.24
CA ARG A 230 6.66 15.51 -24.58
C ARG A 230 6.83 15.43 -23.05
N ARG A 231 8.01 15.04 -22.56
CA ARG A 231 8.33 15.07 -21.12
C ARG A 231 8.24 16.48 -20.57
N ASP A 232 8.83 17.46 -21.26
CA ASP A 232 8.81 18.87 -20.87
C ASP A 232 7.39 19.41 -20.85
N ARG A 233 6.62 19.16 -21.91
CA ARG A 233 5.20 19.55 -21.98
C ARG A 233 4.34 18.92 -20.86
N LEU A 234 4.57 17.64 -20.55
CA LEU A 234 3.87 16.98 -19.46
C LEU A 234 4.25 17.58 -18.11
N ARG A 235 5.54 17.86 -17.87
CA ARG A 235 6.01 18.50 -16.64
C ARG A 235 5.38 19.89 -16.45
N ASP A 236 5.34 20.72 -17.48
CA ASP A 236 4.76 22.05 -17.41
C ASP A 236 3.24 22.00 -17.13
N ALA A 237 2.52 21.12 -17.82
CA ALA A 237 1.09 20.92 -17.58
C ALA A 237 0.81 20.37 -16.16
N MET A 238 1.62 19.43 -15.69
CA MET A 238 1.52 18.91 -14.32
C MET A 238 1.81 19.99 -13.29
N ARG A 239 2.80 20.87 -13.57
CA ARG A 239 3.08 22.00 -12.68
C ARG A 239 1.91 22.97 -12.63
N ALA A 240 1.33 23.32 -13.76
CA ALA A 240 0.13 24.15 -13.82
C ALA A 240 -1.05 23.53 -13.05
N ALA A 241 -1.29 22.23 -13.24
CA ALA A 241 -2.34 21.49 -12.52
C ALA A 241 -2.09 21.41 -11.00
N TYR A 242 -0.81 21.21 -10.58
CA TYR A 242 -0.43 21.22 -9.16
C TYR A 242 -0.65 22.58 -8.52
N LEU A 243 -0.29 23.66 -9.21
CA LEU A 243 -0.44 25.03 -8.70
C LEU A 243 -1.90 25.46 -8.61
N GLY A 244 -2.79 24.91 -9.47
CA GLY A 244 -4.22 25.21 -9.41
C GLY A 244 -4.59 26.68 -9.66
N GLY A 245 -3.68 27.45 -10.31
CA GLY A 245 -3.84 28.88 -10.52
C GLY A 245 -3.18 29.76 -9.47
N ASP A 246 -2.67 29.20 -8.38
CA ASP A 246 -1.85 29.93 -7.40
C ASP A 246 -0.48 30.28 -7.98
N GLY A 247 0.00 31.48 -7.70
CA GLY A 247 1.29 31.98 -8.26
C GLY A 247 2.52 31.39 -7.59
N ASP A 248 2.40 30.75 -6.44
CA ASP A 248 3.52 30.23 -5.67
C ASP A 248 3.67 28.70 -5.78
N ASP A 249 4.88 28.21 -5.58
CA ASP A 249 5.22 26.79 -5.53
C ASP A 249 5.20 26.30 -4.07
N GLY A 250 4.16 26.66 -3.33
CA GLY A 250 3.98 26.31 -1.92
C GLY A 250 3.42 24.90 -1.70
N PRO A 251 3.20 24.54 -0.42
CA PRO A 251 2.68 23.22 -0.06
C PRO A 251 1.27 22.96 -0.61
N ARG A 252 1.03 21.73 -1.04
CA ARG A 252 -0.30 21.23 -1.45
C ARG A 252 -0.61 19.93 -0.75
N GLY A 253 -1.87 19.77 -0.33
CA GLY A 253 -2.39 18.57 0.30
C GLY A 253 -3.48 17.91 -0.54
N PHE A 254 -3.44 16.57 -0.62
CA PHE A 254 -4.44 15.76 -1.28
C PHE A 254 -4.97 14.74 -0.28
N SER A 255 -6.27 14.76 0.01
CA SER A 255 -6.91 13.74 0.84
C SER A 255 -6.97 12.42 0.08
N SER A 256 -6.37 11.39 0.62
CA SER A 256 -6.36 10.05 0.00
C SER A 256 -7.09 9.05 0.87
N VAL A 257 -7.80 8.13 0.23
CA VAL A 257 -8.75 7.21 0.87
C VAL A 257 -8.34 5.76 0.62
N ALA A 258 -8.36 4.97 1.68
CA ALA A 258 -8.22 3.52 1.65
C ALA A 258 -9.47 2.85 2.25
N PHE A 259 -9.89 1.73 1.69
CA PHE A 259 -10.82 0.81 2.36
C PHE A 259 -10.04 -0.06 3.32
N ALA A 260 -10.55 -0.24 4.52
CA ALA A 260 -9.99 -1.14 5.53
C ALA A 260 -11.06 -2.08 6.05
N VAL A 261 -10.70 -3.34 6.19
CA VAL A 261 -11.57 -4.40 6.71
C VAL A 261 -10.89 -5.09 7.87
N ARG A 262 -11.68 -5.49 8.88
CA ARG A 262 -11.27 -6.40 9.95
C ARG A 262 -12.30 -7.49 10.14
N GLY A 263 -11.86 -8.65 10.65
CA GLY A 263 -12.74 -9.77 11.00
C GLY A 263 -12.05 -10.70 11.99
N MET A 264 -12.83 -11.55 12.64
CA MET A 264 -12.34 -12.54 13.62
C MET A 264 -12.33 -13.95 12.99
N ALA A 265 -11.26 -14.72 13.24
CA ALA A 265 -11.06 -16.07 12.72
C ALA A 265 -11.96 -17.12 13.40
#